data_344a53e602302778f351266ce8a0569c
#
_entry.id   344a53e602302778f351266ce8a0569c
#
_cell.length_a   1.000
_cell.length_b   1.000
_cell.length_c   1.000
_cell.angle_alpha   90.00
_cell.angle_beta   90.00
_cell.angle_gamma   90.00
#
_symmetry.space_group_name_H-M   'P 1'
#
loop_
_entity.id
_entity.type
_entity.pdbx_description
1 polymer ?
#
loop_
_entity_poly.entity_id
_entity_poly.type
_entity_poly.pdbx_seq_one_letter_code
_entity_poly.pdbx_strand_id
1 'polypeptide(L)'
;MSFEKFTTNRVAEAAGISIGSLYQYFPNKQSILIELERIAIDGMAANIEILLFEENHTSKEKLFKVIKYFLITDSALYDNPFTEHTEYLVQKNKVKKSLDFFLKSNEYIDEASDDFLADYIVTLLTGIGSKLGKRNDIKDLDPWIKITFNSVILSISSYQREEIQ
;
A
#
# COMPACT_ATOMS: atom_id res chain seq x y z
N MET A 1 14.47 -1.55 -4.76
CA MET A 1 15.39 -2.44 -5.50
C MET A 1 15.11 -2.20 -6.99
N SER A 2 16.07 -1.74 -7.78
CA SER A 2 15.81 -1.44 -9.20
C SER A 2 15.53 -2.73 -9.96
N PHE A 3 14.48 -2.72 -10.80
CA PHE A 3 14.06 -3.80 -11.69
C PHE A 3 15.21 -4.36 -12.57
N GLU A 4 16.18 -3.51 -12.91
CA GLU A 4 17.35 -3.87 -13.71
C GLU A 4 18.30 -4.84 -13.00
N LYS A 5 18.33 -4.84 -11.65
CA LYS A 5 19.18 -5.73 -10.85
C LYS A 5 18.54 -7.10 -10.53
N PHE A 6 17.27 -7.27 -10.88
CA PHE A 6 16.56 -8.53 -10.72
C PHE A 6 16.94 -9.50 -11.84
N THR A 7 17.55 -10.62 -11.48
CA THR A 7 17.91 -11.69 -12.44
C THR A 7 17.36 -13.03 -11.99
N THR A 8 16.93 -13.86 -12.93
CA THR A 8 16.42 -15.22 -12.67
C THR A 8 17.46 -16.12 -12.00
N ASN A 9 18.75 -15.94 -12.30
CA ASN A 9 19.82 -16.67 -11.63
C ASN A 9 19.86 -16.37 -10.12
N ARG A 10 19.75 -15.11 -9.72
CA ARG A 10 19.72 -14.72 -8.30
C ARG A 10 18.48 -15.26 -7.60
N VAL A 11 17.36 -15.33 -8.29
CA VAL A 11 16.13 -15.93 -7.73
C VAL A 11 16.31 -17.42 -7.50
N ALA A 12 16.85 -18.16 -8.49
CA ALA A 12 17.12 -19.59 -8.36
C ALA A 12 18.11 -19.87 -7.23
N GLU A 13 19.20 -19.09 -7.14
CA GLU A 13 20.20 -19.17 -6.07
C GLU A 13 19.56 -18.92 -4.68
N ALA A 14 18.78 -17.85 -4.54
CA ALA A 14 18.10 -17.51 -3.27
C ALA A 14 17.07 -18.57 -2.86
N ALA A 15 16.39 -19.20 -3.83
CA ALA A 15 15.46 -20.30 -3.62
C ALA A 15 16.12 -21.67 -3.40
N GLY A 16 17.44 -21.78 -3.59
CA GLY A 16 18.16 -23.04 -3.48
C GLY A 16 17.81 -24.07 -4.57
N ILE A 17 17.35 -23.60 -5.75
CA ILE A 17 16.96 -24.46 -6.87
C ILE A 17 17.81 -24.21 -8.11
N SER A 18 17.81 -25.15 -9.06
CA SER A 18 18.46 -24.94 -10.34
C SER A 18 17.69 -23.92 -11.20
N ILE A 19 18.40 -23.21 -12.08
CA ILE A 19 17.77 -22.30 -13.05
C ILE A 19 16.79 -23.05 -13.97
N GLY A 20 17.09 -24.32 -14.33
CA GLY A 20 16.19 -25.16 -15.10
C GLY A 20 14.89 -25.48 -14.34
N SER A 21 14.98 -25.76 -13.04
CA SER A 21 13.80 -25.96 -12.18
C SER A 21 12.96 -24.69 -12.09
N LEU A 22 13.59 -23.51 -11.98
CA LEU A 22 12.86 -22.23 -11.96
C LEU A 22 12.04 -22.02 -13.26
N TYR A 23 12.64 -22.31 -14.41
CA TYR A 23 11.96 -22.17 -15.71
C TYR A 23 10.84 -23.19 -15.97
N GLN A 24 10.75 -24.27 -15.20
CA GLN A 24 9.60 -25.18 -15.24
C GLN A 24 8.32 -24.52 -14.66
N TYR A 25 8.48 -23.65 -13.66
CA TYR A 25 7.35 -22.92 -13.03
C TYR A 25 7.13 -21.54 -13.64
N PHE A 26 8.19 -20.87 -14.03
CA PHE A 26 8.16 -19.50 -14.54
C PHE A 26 8.88 -19.44 -15.91
N PRO A 27 8.14 -19.43 -17.02
CA PRO A 27 8.74 -19.52 -18.34
C PRO A 27 9.67 -18.35 -18.72
N ASN A 28 9.55 -17.23 -18.00
CA ASN A 28 10.40 -16.06 -18.22
C ASN A 28 10.46 -15.17 -16.95
N LYS A 29 11.32 -14.15 -16.99
CA LYS A 29 11.48 -13.18 -15.90
C LYS A 29 10.17 -12.46 -15.56
N GLN A 30 9.35 -12.15 -16.56
CA GLN A 30 8.08 -11.42 -16.38
C GLN A 30 7.07 -12.23 -15.56
N SER A 31 6.97 -13.54 -15.80
CA SER A 31 6.05 -14.40 -15.03
C SER A 31 6.40 -14.47 -13.55
N ILE A 32 7.67 -14.38 -13.18
CA ILE A 32 8.10 -14.29 -11.77
C ILE A 32 7.65 -12.95 -11.17
N LEU A 33 7.82 -11.87 -11.92
CA LEU A 33 7.48 -10.54 -11.46
C LEU A 33 5.97 -10.37 -11.28
N ILE A 34 5.16 -10.88 -12.21
CA ILE A 34 3.70 -10.91 -12.11
C ILE A 34 3.27 -11.65 -10.85
N GLU A 35 3.87 -12.80 -10.57
CA GLU A 35 3.51 -13.58 -9.38
C GLU A 35 3.93 -12.90 -8.07
N LEU A 36 5.13 -12.29 -8.03
CA LEU A 36 5.56 -11.51 -6.87
C LEU A 36 4.64 -10.31 -6.61
N GLU A 37 4.20 -9.65 -7.67
CA GLU A 37 3.25 -8.55 -7.58
C GLU A 37 1.89 -9.03 -7.09
N ARG A 38 1.37 -10.12 -7.65
CA ARG A 38 0.11 -10.72 -7.19
C ARG A 38 0.14 -11.02 -5.69
N ILE A 39 1.22 -11.65 -5.21
CA ILE A 39 1.41 -11.93 -3.77
C ILE A 39 1.43 -10.64 -2.95
N ALA A 40 2.14 -9.60 -3.42
CA ALA A 40 2.20 -8.33 -2.72
C ALA A 40 0.84 -7.62 -2.69
N ILE A 41 0.10 -7.64 -3.78
CA ILE A 41 -1.25 -7.07 -3.89
C ILE A 41 -2.22 -7.85 -3.00
N ASP A 42 -2.23 -9.18 -3.07
CA ASP A 42 -3.12 -10.03 -2.27
C ASP A 42 -2.91 -9.81 -0.76
N GLY A 43 -1.66 -9.63 -0.33
CA GLY A 43 -1.34 -9.38 1.06
C GLY A 43 -1.59 -7.94 1.53
N MET A 44 -1.77 -6.98 0.63
CA MET A 44 -1.81 -5.55 0.97
C MET A 44 -2.95 -5.21 1.93
N ALA A 45 -4.17 -5.58 1.58
CA ALA A 45 -5.34 -5.26 2.39
C ALA A 45 -5.31 -5.97 3.75
N ALA A 46 -4.92 -7.24 3.79
CA ALA A 46 -4.79 -8.02 5.03
C ALA A 46 -3.73 -7.42 5.97
N ASN A 47 -2.58 -7.02 5.45
CA ASN A 47 -1.54 -6.39 6.26
C ASN A 47 -1.97 -5.01 6.79
N ILE A 48 -2.69 -4.23 5.99
CA ILE A 48 -3.24 -2.94 6.44
C ILE A 48 -4.28 -3.16 7.55
N GLU A 49 -5.14 -4.15 7.40
CA GLU A 49 -6.12 -4.50 8.43
C GLU A 49 -5.45 -4.90 9.75
N ILE A 50 -4.40 -5.73 9.69
CA ILE A 50 -3.59 -6.07 10.88
C ILE A 50 -3.02 -4.80 11.52
N LEU A 51 -2.45 -3.87 10.76
CA LEU A 51 -1.86 -2.63 11.27
C LEU A 51 -2.90 -1.69 11.89
N LEU A 52 -4.14 -1.64 11.36
CA LEU A 52 -5.22 -0.82 11.88
C LEU A 52 -5.76 -1.35 13.22
N PHE A 53 -5.81 -2.67 13.39
CA PHE A 53 -6.41 -3.30 14.56
C PHE A 53 -5.39 -3.93 15.51
N GLU A 54 -4.10 -3.70 15.30
CA GLU A 54 -3.01 -4.11 16.20
C GLU A 54 -3.22 -3.54 17.62
N GLU A 55 -3.07 -4.37 18.63
CA GLU A 55 -3.11 -3.93 20.03
C GLU A 55 -1.84 -3.15 20.41
N ASN A 56 -1.91 -2.38 21.50
CA ASN A 56 -0.78 -1.63 22.09
C ASN A 56 -0.25 -0.43 21.31
N HIS A 57 -1.00 0.08 20.32
CA HIS A 57 -0.64 1.30 19.61
C HIS A 57 -1.80 2.30 19.62
N THR A 58 -1.47 3.59 19.70
CA THR A 58 -2.47 4.65 19.55
C THR A 58 -3.00 4.69 18.10
N SER A 59 -4.21 5.23 17.92
CA SER A 59 -4.82 5.37 16.59
C SER A 59 -3.93 6.16 15.61
N LYS A 60 -3.18 7.16 16.12
CA LYS A 60 -2.21 7.91 15.31
C LYS A 60 -1.00 7.07 14.89
N GLU A 61 -0.47 6.24 15.77
CA GLU A 61 0.62 5.33 15.45
C GLU A 61 0.20 4.28 14.43
N LYS A 62 -1.01 3.74 14.56
CA LYS A 62 -1.60 2.81 13.59
C LYS A 62 -1.72 3.46 12.20
N LEU A 63 -2.29 4.66 12.13
CA LEU A 63 -2.37 5.41 10.87
C LEU A 63 -0.99 5.69 10.27
N PHE A 64 -0.01 6.06 11.08
CA PHE A 64 1.35 6.26 10.60
C PHE A 64 1.95 4.98 9.99
N LYS A 65 1.79 3.84 10.66
CA LYS A 65 2.24 2.53 10.16
C LYS A 65 1.54 2.16 8.85
N VAL A 66 0.23 2.36 8.76
CA VAL A 66 -0.55 2.10 7.55
C VAL A 66 -0.08 2.96 6.38
N ILE A 67 0.07 4.27 6.60
CA ILE A 67 0.55 5.19 5.55
C ILE A 67 1.94 4.79 5.08
N LYS A 68 2.84 4.49 6.02
CA LYS A 68 4.20 4.03 5.70
C LYS A 68 4.18 2.74 4.88
N TYR A 69 3.44 1.74 5.32
CA TYR A 69 3.31 0.46 4.62
C TYR A 69 2.72 0.65 3.22
N PHE A 70 1.62 1.41 3.12
CA PHE A 70 0.94 1.68 1.85
C PHE A 70 1.90 2.35 0.84
N LEU A 71 2.56 3.44 1.23
CA LEU A 71 3.44 4.19 0.33
C LEU A 71 4.64 3.35 -0.14
N ILE A 72 5.23 2.54 0.74
CA ILE A 72 6.33 1.65 0.37
C ILE A 72 5.86 0.58 -0.61
N THR A 73 4.72 -0.06 -0.33
CA THR A 73 4.18 -1.14 -1.17
C THR A 73 3.69 -0.60 -2.52
N ASP A 74 2.90 0.47 -2.51
CA ASP A 74 2.34 1.08 -3.72
C ASP A 74 3.44 1.62 -4.65
N SER A 75 4.46 2.28 -4.09
CA SER A 75 5.59 2.76 -4.89
C SER A 75 6.42 1.63 -5.53
N ALA A 76 6.53 0.49 -4.86
CA ALA A 76 7.24 -0.68 -5.38
C ALA A 76 6.44 -1.40 -6.50
N LEU A 77 5.11 -1.40 -6.39
CA LEU A 77 4.22 -2.03 -7.38
C LEU A 77 4.06 -1.18 -8.65
N TYR A 78 4.11 0.14 -8.52
CA TYR A 78 3.80 1.05 -9.65
C TYR A 78 4.81 0.98 -10.81
N ASP A 79 6.05 0.59 -10.54
CA ASP A 79 7.11 0.50 -11.57
C ASP A 79 7.02 -0.78 -12.43
N ASN A 80 6.01 -1.62 -12.19
CA ASN A 80 5.79 -2.83 -12.95
C ASN A 80 4.76 -2.61 -14.08
N PRO A 81 5.18 -2.69 -15.36
CA PRO A 81 4.27 -2.49 -16.50
C PRO A 81 3.23 -3.60 -16.68
N PHE A 82 3.27 -4.64 -15.89
CA PHE A 82 2.41 -5.83 -15.97
C PHE A 82 1.32 -5.91 -14.90
N THR A 83 1.13 -4.83 -14.10
CA THR A 83 0.11 -4.79 -13.04
C THR A 83 -1.28 -5.08 -13.61
N GLU A 84 -1.91 -6.14 -13.13
CA GLU A 84 -3.32 -6.39 -13.38
C GLU A 84 -4.16 -5.39 -12.60
N HIS A 85 -4.57 -4.31 -13.24
CA HIS A 85 -5.31 -3.20 -12.63
C HIS A 85 -6.56 -3.66 -11.87
N THR A 86 -7.21 -4.75 -12.28
CA THR A 86 -8.44 -5.24 -11.66
C THR A 86 -8.21 -5.72 -10.23
N GLU A 87 -7.19 -6.56 -10.00
CA GLU A 87 -6.88 -7.10 -8.67
C GLU A 87 -6.44 -5.97 -7.72
N TYR A 88 -5.62 -5.07 -8.19
CA TYR A 88 -5.19 -3.89 -7.44
C TYR A 88 -6.37 -3.02 -7.00
N LEU A 89 -7.38 -2.80 -7.86
CA LEU A 89 -8.60 -2.07 -7.52
C LEU A 89 -9.43 -2.80 -6.45
N VAL A 90 -9.52 -4.12 -6.53
CA VAL A 90 -10.21 -4.93 -5.51
C VAL A 90 -9.55 -4.75 -4.14
N GLN A 91 -8.23 -4.84 -4.08
CA GLN A 91 -7.49 -4.67 -2.82
C GLN A 91 -7.62 -3.26 -2.27
N LYS A 92 -7.56 -2.23 -3.10
CA LYS A 92 -7.81 -0.83 -2.68
C LYS A 92 -9.19 -0.64 -2.09
N ASN A 93 -10.23 -1.24 -2.66
CA ASN A 93 -11.56 -1.20 -2.09
C ASN A 93 -11.66 -1.88 -0.72
N LYS A 94 -10.92 -2.97 -0.51
CA LYS A 94 -10.83 -3.60 0.82
C LYS A 94 -10.13 -2.67 1.81
N VAL A 95 -9.01 -2.06 1.43
CA VAL A 95 -8.29 -1.07 2.26
C VAL A 95 -9.21 0.09 2.64
N LYS A 96 -9.98 0.62 1.67
CA LYS A 96 -10.94 1.69 1.94
C LYS A 96 -11.96 1.29 3.02
N LYS A 97 -12.56 0.10 2.90
CA LYS A 97 -13.53 -0.41 3.87
C LYS A 97 -12.91 -0.59 5.27
N SER A 98 -11.72 -1.16 5.38
CA SER A 98 -11.04 -1.33 6.65
C SER A 98 -10.68 0.02 7.28
N LEU A 99 -10.28 1.00 6.47
CA LEU A 99 -9.99 2.35 6.92
C LEU A 99 -11.25 3.09 7.38
N ASP A 100 -12.35 3.01 6.64
CA ASP A 100 -13.64 3.60 7.02
C ASP A 100 -14.11 3.04 8.37
N PHE A 101 -14.10 1.73 8.54
CA PHE A 101 -14.43 1.09 9.80
C PHE A 101 -13.50 1.55 10.94
N PHE A 102 -12.20 1.67 10.69
CA PHE A 102 -11.24 2.17 11.67
C PHE A 102 -11.54 3.62 12.08
N LEU A 103 -11.84 4.51 11.13
CA LEU A 103 -12.14 5.91 11.40
C LEU A 103 -13.40 6.05 12.26
N LYS A 104 -14.44 5.28 11.95
CA LYS A 104 -15.70 5.22 12.72
C LYS A 104 -15.47 4.65 14.13
N SER A 105 -14.80 3.53 14.25
CA SER A 105 -14.53 2.85 15.53
C SER A 105 -13.63 3.66 16.48
N ASN A 106 -12.90 4.65 15.99
CA ASN A 106 -12.05 5.54 16.78
C ASN A 106 -12.64 6.96 16.91
N GLU A 107 -13.92 7.13 16.61
CA GLU A 107 -14.64 8.40 16.72
C GLU A 107 -14.00 9.56 15.89
N TYR A 108 -13.30 9.21 14.83
CA TYR A 108 -12.78 10.22 13.90
C TYR A 108 -13.86 10.79 12.98
N ILE A 109 -14.89 9.99 12.70
CA ILE A 109 -16.09 10.36 11.93
C ILE A 109 -17.31 9.69 12.56
N ASP A 110 -18.51 10.24 12.30
CA ASP A 110 -19.78 9.65 12.73
C ASP A 110 -20.02 8.29 12.05
N GLU A 111 -20.71 7.37 12.74
CA GLU A 111 -21.08 6.08 12.15
C GLU A 111 -22.00 6.23 10.94
N ALA A 112 -22.82 7.29 10.90
CA ALA A 112 -23.72 7.58 9.80
C ALA A 112 -23.03 8.26 8.61
N SER A 113 -21.78 8.71 8.77
CA SER A 113 -21.01 9.33 7.68
C SER A 113 -20.80 8.35 6.53
N ASP A 114 -20.77 8.89 5.32
CA ASP A 114 -20.37 8.12 4.15
C ASP A 114 -18.88 7.73 4.20
N ASP A 115 -18.41 6.97 3.23
CA ASP A 115 -17.02 6.53 3.15
C ASP A 115 -16.08 7.54 2.47
N PHE A 116 -16.53 8.80 2.31
CA PHE A 116 -15.80 9.85 1.59
C PHE A 116 -14.39 10.08 2.13
N LEU A 117 -14.23 10.21 3.46
CA LEU A 117 -12.93 10.48 4.05
C LEU A 117 -11.95 9.30 3.84
N ALA A 118 -12.42 8.07 3.95
CA ALA A 118 -11.62 6.88 3.67
C ALA A 118 -11.23 6.82 2.18
N ASP A 119 -12.16 7.11 1.27
CA ASP A 119 -11.90 7.17 -0.17
C ASP A 119 -10.90 8.28 -0.53
N TYR A 120 -11.05 9.45 0.06
CA TYR A 120 -10.11 10.57 -0.09
C TYR A 120 -8.70 10.17 0.36
N ILE A 121 -8.56 9.56 1.54
CA ILE A 121 -7.26 9.13 2.07
C ILE A 121 -6.62 8.09 1.14
N VAL A 122 -7.36 7.06 0.72
CA VAL A 122 -6.83 6.03 -0.19
C VAL A 122 -6.43 6.63 -1.53
N THR A 123 -7.20 7.58 -2.05
CA THR A 123 -6.89 8.30 -3.31
C THR A 123 -5.61 9.13 -3.17
N LEU A 124 -5.46 9.86 -2.08
CA LEU A 124 -4.25 10.62 -1.76
C LEU A 124 -3.02 9.70 -1.69
N LEU A 125 -3.11 8.61 -0.93
CA LEU A 125 -2.02 7.64 -0.79
C LEU A 125 -1.62 7.03 -2.12
N THR A 126 -2.59 6.64 -2.94
CA THR A 126 -2.34 6.09 -4.28
C THR A 126 -1.66 7.10 -5.21
N GLY A 127 -2.13 8.34 -5.21
CA GLY A 127 -1.53 9.39 -6.04
C GLY A 127 -0.07 9.66 -5.67
N ILE A 128 0.24 9.67 -4.37
CA ILE A 128 1.59 9.85 -3.88
C ILE A 128 2.45 8.62 -4.19
N GLY A 129 1.98 7.41 -3.90
CA GLY A 129 2.69 6.15 -4.17
C GLY A 129 3.03 6.00 -5.65
N SER A 130 2.06 6.25 -6.53
CA SER A 130 2.25 6.28 -7.99
C SER A 130 3.34 7.27 -8.43
N LYS A 131 3.39 8.46 -7.83
CA LYS A 131 4.42 9.45 -8.12
C LYS A 131 5.79 9.02 -7.62
N LEU A 132 5.85 8.39 -6.45
CA LEU A 132 7.09 7.88 -5.87
C LEU A 132 7.66 6.74 -6.70
N GLY A 133 6.82 5.80 -7.16
CA GLY A 133 7.24 4.68 -8.00
C GLY A 133 7.85 5.10 -9.33
N LYS A 134 7.40 6.23 -9.90
CA LYS A 134 7.96 6.80 -11.16
C LYS A 134 9.32 7.48 -10.99
N ARG A 135 9.78 7.69 -9.76
CA ARG A 135 10.97 8.49 -9.47
C ARG A 135 12.11 7.64 -8.94
N ASN A 136 13.05 7.28 -9.80
CA ASN A 136 14.26 6.53 -9.45
C ASN A 136 15.29 7.36 -8.63
N ASP A 137 15.10 8.66 -8.50
CA ASP A 137 15.97 9.58 -7.76
C ASP A 137 15.64 9.69 -6.26
N ILE A 138 14.47 9.23 -5.82
CA ILE A 138 14.07 9.29 -4.41
C ILE A 138 14.73 8.13 -3.67
N LYS A 139 15.75 8.46 -2.87
CA LYS A 139 16.46 7.49 -2.02
C LYS A 139 15.88 7.38 -0.62
N ASP A 140 15.14 8.37 -0.16
CA ASP A 140 14.56 8.45 1.16
C ASP A 140 13.07 8.77 1.08
N LEU A 141 12.25 7.87 1.58
CA LEU A 141 10.79 8.01 1.63
C LEU A 141 10.30 8.69 2.92
N ASP A 142 11.13 8.81 3.94
CA ASP A 142 10.72 9.32 5.26
C ASP A 142 10.10 10.72 5.20
N PRO A 143 10.63 11.71 4.44
CA PRO A 143 9.99 13.02 4.31
C PRO A 143 8.60 12.93 3.69
N TRP A 144 8.41 12.08 2.69
CA TRP A 144 7.12 11.86 2.04
C TRP A 144 6.12 11.22 2.98
N ILE A 145 6.53 10.21 3.74
CA ILE A 145 5.70 9.53 4.74
C ILE A 145 5.23 10.53 5.80
N LYS A 146 6.14 11.35 6.34
CA LYS A 146 5.82 12.35 7.38
C LYS A 146 4.85 13.42 6.88
N ILE A 147 5.08 13.97 5.68
CA ILE A 147 4.21 15.00 5.09
C ILE A 147 2.82 14.39 4.81
N THR A 148 2.76 13.20 4.23
CA THR A 148 1.51 12.52 3.95
C THR A 148 0.72 12.23 5.24
N PHE A 149 1.38 11.74 6.27
CA PHE A 149 0.76 11.52 7.57
C PHE A 149 0.17 12.81 8.15
N ASN A 150 0.91 13.89 8.16
CA ASN A 150 0.42 15.18 8.64
C ASN A 150 -0.78 15.67 7.81
N SER A 151 -0.76 15.50 6.49
CA SER A 151 -1.87 15.86 5.61
C SER A 151 -3.13 15.04 5.93
N VAL A 152 -2.99 13.75 6.17
CA VAL A 152 -4.11 12.88 6.57
C VAL A 152 -4.69 13.31 7.92
N ILE A 153 -3.86 13.56 8.93
CA ILE A 153 -4.32 14.02 10.24
C ILE A 153 -5.05 15.37 10.16
N LEU A 154 -4.54 16.29 9.35
CA LEU A 154 -5.20 17.58 9.12
C LEU A 154 -6.55 17.41 8.41
N SER A 155 -6.64 16.53 7.42
CA SER A 155 -7.89 16.23 6.70
C SER A 155 -8.95 15.64 7.64
N ILE A 156 -8.58 14.69 8.50
CA ILE A 156 -9.46 14.13 9.53
C ILE A 156 -9.96 15.23 10.45
N SER A 157 -9.06 16.07 10.97
CA SER A 157 -9.42 17.16 11.89
C SER A 157 -10.28 18.25 11.25
N SER A 158 -10.15 18.47 9.95
CA SER A 158 -11.00 19.43 9.22
C SER A 158 -12.39 18.86 8.96
N TYR A 159 -12.46 17.58 8.59
CA TYR A 159 -13.74 16.89 8.38
C TYR A 159 -14.60 16.89 9.64
N GLN A 160 -14.02 16.57 10.80
CA GLN A 160 -14.72 16.60 12.10
C GLN A 160 -15.32 17.96 12.43
N ARG A 161 -14.72 19.07 12.01
CA ARG A 161 -15.24 20.44 12.28
C ARG A 161 -16.43 20.79 11.42
N GLU A 162 -16.52 20.25 10.21
CA GLU A 162 -17.64 20.51 9.30
C GLU A 162 -18.91 19.72 9.70
N GLU A 163 -18.77 18.55 10.32
CA GLU A 163 -19.91 17.76 10.82
C GLU A 163 -20.57 18.38 12.08
N ILE A 164 -19.92 19.32 12.77
CA ILE A 164 -20.43 19.97 13.99
C ILE A 164 -21.20 21.28 13.68
N GLN A 165 -21.20 21.75 12.43
CA GLN A 165 -21.94 22.95 12.00
C GLN A 165 -23.26 22.58 11.31
#